data_ebd61058e45448da42ce29b0e6249a8a
#
_entry.id   ebd61058e45448da42ce29b0e6249a8a
#
_cell.length_a   1.000
_cell.length_b   1.000
_cell.length_c   1.000
_cell.angle_alpha   90.00
_cell.angle_beta   90.00
_cell.angle_gamma   90.00
#
_symmetry.space_group_name_H-M   'P 1'
#
loop_
_entity.id
_entity.type
_entity.pdbx_description
1 polymer ?
#
loop_
_entity_poly.entity_id
_entity_poly.type
_entity_poly.pdbx_seq_one_letter_code
_entity_poly.pdbx_strand_id
1 'polypeptide(L)'
;MKVSELIDQEIYAEGLRVGKIKDVHVDGEDWKITHFEIELTKEAAKELLGVRTSFRNVLAISAVGPASKAITKDSGIDLQVSKGQLRIYLRPP
;
A
#
# COMPACT_ATOMS: atom_id res chain seq x y z
N MET A 1 14.00 -3.68 9.83
CA MET A 1 13.75 -3.62 8.38
C MET A 1 14.22 -2.31 7.82
N LYS A 2 14.91 -2.33 6.72
CA LYS A 2 15.39 -1.11 6.06
C LYS A 2 14.34 -0.58 5.11
N VAL A 3 14.30 0.74 4.93
CA VAL A 3 13.40 1.37 3.96
C VAL A 3 13.62 0.80 2.56
N SER A 4 14.88 0.55 2.20
CA SER A 4 15.19 -0.03 0.90
C SER A 4 14.58 -1.41 0.68
N GLU A 5 14.25 -2.12 1.74
CA GLU A 5 13.58 -3.41 1.64
C GLU A 5 12.08 -3.27 1.37
N LEU A 6 11.53 -2.11 1.66
CA LEU A 6 10.12 -1.83 1.40
C LEU A 6 9.87 -1.42 -0.05
N ILE A 7 10.84 -0.77 -0.66
CA ILE A 7 10.68 -0.29 -2.03
C ILE A 7 10.55 -1.48 -2.98
N ASP A 8 9.58 -1.40 -3.87
CA ASP A 8 9.21 -2.44 -4.82
C ASP A 8 8.57 -3.69 -4.21
N GLN A 9 8.27 -3.67 -2.91
CA GLN A 9 7.48 -4.73 -2.32
C GLN A 9 6.06 -4.70 -2.89
N GLU A 10 5.54 -5.85 -3.20
CA GLU A 10 4.16 -5.96 -3.68
C GLU A 10 3.20 -5.98 -2.51
N ILE A 11 2.04 -5.39 -2.70
CA ILE A 11 1.00 -5.30 -1.70
C ILE A 11 -0.23 -6.04 -2.17
N TYR A 12 -0.79 -6.86 -1.28
CA TYR A 12 -1.99 -7.64 -1.56
C TYR A 12 -3.07 -7.31 -0.54
N ALA A 13 -4.31 -7.40 -0.96
CA ALA A 13 -5.46 -7.31 -0.09
C ALA A 13 -6.53 -8.28 -0.59
N GLU A 14 -6.97 -9.18 0.28
CA GLU A 14 -7.94 -10.22 -0.06
C GLU A 14 -7.58 -10.99 -1.34
N GLY A 15 -6.30 -11.31 -1.49
CA GLY A 15 -5.82 -12.03 -2.66
C GLY A 15 -5.61 -11.20 -3.91
N LEU A 16 -6.04 -9.94 -3.91
CA LEU A 16 -5.81 -9.05 -5.04
C LEU A 16 -4.43 -8.41 -4.91
N ARG A 17 -3.67 -8.44 -6.00
CA ARG A 17 -2.41 -7.72 -6.05
C ARG A 17 -2.70 -6.24 -6.27
N VAL A 18 -2.54 -5.45 -5.22
CA VAL A 18 -2.89 -4.03 -5.23
C VAL A 18 -1.87 -3.20 -6.00
N GLY A 19 -0.60 -3.43 -5.76
CA GLY A 19 0.46 -2.67 -6.41
C GLY A 19 1.79 -2.87 -5.74
N LYS A 20 2.69 -1.91 -5.96
CA LYS A 20 4.04 -1.91 -5.39
C LYS A 20 4.28 -0.64 -4.61
N ILE A 21 5.06 -0.74 -3.55
CA ILE A 21 5.54 0.44 -2.82
C ILE A 21 6.63 1.10 -3.66
N LYS A 22 6.40 2.35 -4.05
CA LYS A 22 7.39 3.10 -4.83
C LYS A 22 8.11 4.14 -4.01
N ASP A 23 7.54 4.55 -2.89
CA ASP A 23 8.18 5.50 -2.00
C ASP A 23 7.54 5.42 -0.62
N VAL A 24 8.18 6.03 0.37
CA VAL A 24 7.66 6.12 1.73
C VAL A 24 7.73 7.57 2.19
N HIS A 25 6.74 7.97 2.98
CA HIS A 25 6.72 9.30 3.58
C HIS A 25 7.09 9.18 5.04
N VAL A 26 7.98 10.02 5.49
CA VAL A 26 8.48 10.03 6.85
C VAL A 26 8.11 11.33 7.54
N ASP A 27 7.61 11.23 8.77
CA ASP A 27 7.38 12.39 9.60
C ASP A 27 8.75 12.91 10.09
N GLY A 28 9.06 14.15 9.75
CA GLY A 28 10.34 14.75 10.10
C GLY A 28 10.55 14.98 11.59
N GLU A 29 9.49 15.03 12.39
CA GLU A 29 9.61 15.22 13.83
C GLU A 29 9.87 13.91 14.55
N ASP A 30 9.10 12.88 14.21
CA ASP A 30 9.18 11.58 14.88
C ASP A 30 10.02 10.56 14.16
N TRP A 31 10.43 10.86 12.95
CA TRP A 31 11.20 9.94 12.10
C TRP A 31 10.47 8.61 11.87
N LYS A 32 9.16 8.66 11.80
CA LYS A 32 8.33 7.48 11.57
C LYS A 32 7.79 7.50 10.16
N ILE A 33 7.68 6.33 9.56
CA ILE A 33 7.01 6.18 8.28
C ILE A 33 5.52 6.36 8.52
N THR A 34 4.91 7.28 7.78
CA THR A 34 3.49 7.61 7.94
C THR A 34 2.65 7.08 6.80
N HIS A 35 3.20 7.03 5.60
CA HIS A 35 2.46 6.64 4.41
C HIS A 35 3.35 5.84 3.47
N PHE A 36 2.74 4.95 2.72
CA PHE A 36 3.35 4.34 1.54
C PHE A 36 2.79 5.02 0.30
N GLU A 37 3.66 5.32 -0.66
CA GLU A 37 3.24 5.73 -1.98
C GLU A 37 3.24 4.48 -2.85
N ILE A 38 2.08 4.12 -3.36
CA ILE A 38 1.85 2.85 -4.04
C ILE A 38 1.53 3.10 -5.50
N GLU A 39 2.18 2.38 -6.39
CA GLU A 39 1.78 2.34 -7.78
C GLU A 39 0.79 1.19 -7.94
N LEU A 40 -0.47 1.52 -8.19
CA LEU A 40 -1.54 0.55 -8.32
C LEU A 40 -1.41 -0.24 -9.62
N THR A 41 -1.77 -1.52 -9.57
CA THR A 41 -1.94 -2.29 -10.79
C THR A 41 -3.18 -1.80 -11.53
N LYS A 42 -3.28 -2.07 -12.82
CA LYS A 42 -4.48 -1.73 -13.60
C LYS A 42 -5.71 -2.40 -13.03
N GLU A 43 -5.56 -3.66 -12.62
CA GLU A 43 -6.67 -4.41 -12.05
C GLU A 43 -7.15 -3.80 -10.74
N ALA A 44 -6.24 -3.43 -9.86
CA ALA A 44 -6.59 -2.81 -8.59
C ALA A 44 -7.20 -1.43 -8.81
N ALA A 45 -6.64 -0.64 -9.72
CA ALA A 45 -7.20 0.67 -10.02
C ALA A 45 -8.63 0.57 -10.53
N LYS A 46 -8.90 -0.41 -11.39
CA LYS A 46 -10.24 -0.64 -11.89
C LYS A 46 -11.18 -1.13 -10.79
N GLU A 47 -10.75 -2.12 -10.03
CA GLU A 47 -11.60 -2.74 -9.02
C GLU A 47 -11.85 -1.85 -7.82
N LEU A 48 -10.84 -1.11 -7.37
CA LEU A 48 -10.93 -0.29 -6.17
C LEU A 48 -11.43 1.12 -6.47
N LEU A 49 -11.03 1.70 -7.58
CA LEU A 49 -11.30 3.11 -7.87
C LEU A 49 -12.08 3.34 -9.15
N GLY A 50 -12.35 2.31 -9.92
CA GLY A 50 -13.10 2.43 -11.16
C GLY A 50 -12.36 3.10 -12.29
N VAL A 51 -11.04 3.19 -12.22
CA VAL A 51 -10.22 3.79 -13.26
C VAL A 51 -9.53 2.72 -14.08
N ARG A 52 -9.14 3.07 -15.30
CA ARG A 52 -8.63 2.08 -16.25
C ARG A 52 -7.11 2.06 -16.40
N THR A 53 -6.42 2.97 -15.75
CA THR A 53 -4.98 3.05 -15.86
C THR A 53 -4.34 2.91 -14.49
N SER A 54 -3.14 2.37 -14.45
CA SER A 54 -2.42 2.34 -13.21
C SER A 54 -1.95 3.75 -12.86
N PHE A 55 -1.91 4.07 -11.57
CA PHE A 55 -1.43 5.36 -11.11
C PHE A 55 -1.06 5.26 -9.64
N ARG A 56 -0.42 6.31 -9.15
CA ARG A 56 0.03 6.31 -7.76
C ARG A 56 -1.04 6.79 -6.81
N ASN A 57 -1.04 6.17 -5.64
CA ASN A 57 -1.88 6.57 -4.51
C ASN A 57 -1.06 6.51 -3.25
N VAL A 58 -1.54 7.19 -2.23
CA VAL A 58 -0.91 7.23 -0.91
C VAL A 58 -1.77 6.47 0.06
N LEU A 59 -1.15 5.59 0.85
CA LEU A 59 -1.82 4.79 1.86
C LEU A 59 -1.23 5.08 3.22
N ALA A 60 -2.03 5.60 4.14
CA ALA A 60 -1.59 5.85 5.50
C ALA A 60 -1.37 4.53 6.24
N ILE A 61 -0.23 4.39 6.89
CA ILE A 61 0.08 3.18 7.65
C ILE A 61 -0.92 2.99 8.79
N SER A 62 -1.33 4.07 9.42
CA SER A 62 -2.34 3.99 10.49
C SER A 62 -3.67 3.42 10.02
N ALA A 63 -3.98 3.59 8.75
CA ALA A 63 -5.24 3.09 8.20
C ALA A 63 -5.24 1.57 8.08
N VAL A 64 -4.08 0.99 7.84
CA VAL A 64 -3.98 -0.47 7.74
C VAL A 64 -3.57 -1.10 9.07
N GLY A 65 -3.25 -0.27 10.06
CA GLY A 65 -3.06 -0.69 11.43
C GLY A 65 -2.22 -1.94 11.63
N PRO A 66 -2.77 -2.94 12.31
CA PRO A 66 -2.03 -4.19 12.56
C PRO A 66 -1.62 -4.95 11.31
N ALA A 67 -2.04 -4.51 10.14
CA ALA A 67 -1.60 -5.14 8.90
C ALA A 67 -0.09 -5.09 8.73
N SER A 68 0.56 -4.21 9.46
CA SER A 68 2.02 -4.20 9.49
C SER A 68 2.62 -5.51 9.94
N LYS A 69 1.82 -6.36 10.57
CA LYS A 69 2.24 -7.70 10.96
C LYS A 69 2.13 -8.71 9.83
N ALA A 70 1.47 -8.36 8.78
CA ALA A 70 1.21 -9.27 7.68
C ALA A 70 2.33 -9.26 6.66
N ILE A 71 3.53 -9.13 7.11
CA ILE A 71 4.68 -9.22 6.24
C ILE A 71 4.81 -10.65 5.80
N THR A 72 4.73 -10.85 4.53
CA THR A 72 4.86 -12.15 4.02
C THR A 72 6.24 -12.44 3.62
N LYS A 73 6.46 -13.60 3.31
CA LYS A 73 7.65 -14.19 3.01
C LYS A 73 8.33 -13.51 1.88
N ASP A 74 8.27 -13.99 0.83
CA ASP A 74 9.26 -13.74 -0.19
C ASP A 74 9.08 -12.48 -0.99
N SER A 75 7.91 -11.95 -1.12
CA SER A 75 7.74 -10.93 -2.13
C SER A 75 6.61 -9.96 -1.88
N GLY A 76 6.17 -9.82 -0.65
CA GLY A 76 5.10 -8.86 -0.50
C GLY A 76 4.55 -8.71 0.89
N ILE A 77 3.61 -7.80 1.00
CA ILE A 77 2.90 -7.50 2.23
C ILE A 77 1.42 -7.79 1.98
N ASP A 78 0.87 -8.64 2.82
CA ASP A 78 -0.55 -8.96 2.74
C ASP A 78 -1.29 -8.10 3.77
N LEU A 79 -2.03 -7.11 3.29
CA LEU A 79 -2.76 -6.21 4.15
C LEU A 79 -3.97 -6.92 4.76
N GLN A 80 -4.16 -6.74 6.06
CA GLN A 80 -5.28 -7.35 6.78
C GLN A 80 -6.51 -6.46 6.73
N VAL A 81 -6.81 -5.95 5.54
CA VAL A 81 -7.98 -5.10 5.32
C VAL A 81 -8.74 -5.62 4.12
N SER A 82 -10.03 -5.37 4.10
CA SER A 82 -10.85 -5.72 2.94
C SER A 82 -10.59 -4.75 1.80
N LYS A 83 -10.94 -5.17 0.59
CA LYS A 83 -10.85 -4.29 -0.58
C LYS A 83 -11.71 -3.04 -0.40
N GLY A 84 -12.87 -3.19 0.20
CA GLY A 84 -13.74 -2.05 0.46
C GLY A 84 -13.13 -1.04 1.42
N GLN A 85 -12.47 -1.51 2.46
CA GLN A 85 -11.75 -0.63 3.40
C GLN A 85 -10.56 0.02 2.73
N LEU A 86 -9.80 -0.73 1.97
CA LEU A 86 -8.65 -0.21 1.27
C LEU A 86 -9.03 0.93 0.32
N ARG A 87 -10.14 0.77 -0.37
CA ARG A 87 -10.69 1.81 -1.24
C ARG A 87 -10.89 3.14 -0.51
N ILE A 88 -11.37 3.07 0.73
CA ILE A 88 -11.61 4.25 1.55
C ILE A 88 -10.30 4.92 1.95
N TYR A 89 -9.26 4.14 2.16
CA TYR A 89 -7.99 4.63 2.68
C TYR A 89 -7.04 5.19 1.61
N LEU A 90 -7.21 4.80 0.36
CA LEU A 90 -6.34 5.29 -0.71
C LEU A 90 -6.63 6.75 -1.03
N ARG A 91 -5.59 7.53 -1.22
CA ARG A 91 -5.68 8.96 -1.52
C ARG A 91 -4.74 9.33 -2.66
N PRO A 92 -5.09 10.34 -3.47
CA PRO A 92 -4.16 10.86 -4.45
C PRO A 92 -2.91 11.40 -3.76
N PRO A 93 -1.78 11.33 -4.42
CA PRO A 93 -0.53 11.87 -3.86
C PRO A 93 -0.60 13.36 -3.63
#